data_098dbb06840e948266588416799deee9
#
_entry.id   098dbb06840e948266588416799deee9
#
_cell.length_a   1.000
_cell.length_b   1.000
_cell.length_c   1.000
_cell.angle_alpha   90.00
_cell.angle_beta   90.00
_cell.angle_gamma   90.00
#
_symmetry.space_group_name_H-M   'P 1'
#
loop_
_entity.id
_entity.type
_entity.pdbx_description
1 polymer ?
#
loop_
_entity_poly.entity_id
_entity_poly.type
_entity_poly.pdbx_seq_one_letter_code
_entity_poly.pdbx_strand_id
1 'polypeptide(L)'
;MTTEDGSSPDNRVISNRGGRPILDYEFDRIKPSHDEHAACIHDFERGLLHAGFAGTSRWTGLAGTAHAVGTLVTGSDPAKSVVDPHGKVHGMEGLYVADGSVLPRTSRVNPALTIYAWGMRLGEKLAAMS
;
A
#
# COMPACT_ATOMS: atom_id res chain seq x y z
N MET A 1 -7.17 15.65 1.48
CA MET A 1 -6.29 15.42 0.30
C MET A 1 -5.51 14.15 0.54
N THR A 2 -5.33 13.34 -0.46
CA THR A 2 -4.55 12.09 -0.43
C THR A 2 -3.54 12.09 -1.57
N THR A 3 -2.33 11.63 -1.30
CA THR A 3 -1.28 11.38 -2.29
C THR A 3 -1.00 9.88 -2.36
N GLU A 4 -0.23 9.46 -3.34
CA GLU A 4 0.26 8.09 -3.38
C GLU A 4 1.31 7.87 -2.28
N ASP A 5 1.24 6.70 -1.66
CA ASP A 5 2.27 6.26 -0.72
C ASP A 5 3.13 5.16 -1.35
N GLY A 6 4.44 5.34 -1.30
CA GLY A 6 5.40 4.33 -1.70
C GLY A 6 5.53 3.24 -0.64
N SER A 7 6.09 2.10 -1.01
CA SER A 7 6.49 1.06 -0.06
C SER A 7 8.00 1.09 0.17
N SER A 8 8.41 0.71 1.38
CA SER A 8 9.81 0.43 1.70
C SER A 8 9.93 -1.02 2.15
N PRO A 9 10.94 -1.78 1.69
CA PRO A 9 11.15 -3.15 2.14
C PRO A 9 11.50 -3.25 3.63
N ASP A 10 11.90 -2.14 4.24
CA ASP A 10 12.21 -2.05 5.66
C ASP A 10 10.99 -1.74 6.53
N ASN A 11 9.90 -1.22 5.94
CA ASN A 11 8.59 -1.10 6.61
C ASN A 11 7.80 -2.39 6.40
N ARG A 12 7.70 -3.23 7.42
CA ARG A 12 7.20 -4.60 7.29
C ARG A 12 6.41 -5.05 8.52
N VAL A 13 5.63 -6.07 8.34
CA VAL A 13 5.02 -6.81 9.44
C VAL A 13 5.99 -7.92 9.86
N ILE A 14 6.38 -7.92 11.12
CA ILE A 14 7.25 -8.94 11.72
C ILE A 14 6.48 -9.70 12.79
N SER A 15 6.98 -10.88 13.16
CA SER A 15 6.45 -11.65 14.29
C SER A 15 7.27 -11.39 15.53
N ASN A 16 6.62 -11.14 16.68
CA ASN A 16 7.30 -11.14 17.96
C ASN A 16 7.56 -12.56 18.46
N ARG A 17 8.28 -12.69 19.59
CA ARG A 17 8.57 -14.00 20.23
C ARG A 17 7.31 -14.80 20.59
N GLY A 18 6.16 -14.16 20.73
CA GLY A 18 4.87 -14.80 21.01
C GLY A 18 4.03 -15.09 19.74
N GLY A 19 4.60 -14.96 18.52
CA GLY A 19 3.92 -15.19 17.27
C GLY A 19 2.91 -14.10 16.86
N ARG A 20 2.83 -12.99 17.60
CA ARG A 20 1.93 -11.88 17.27
C ARG A 20 2.52 -10.98 16.19
N PRO A 21 1.74 -10.57 15.17
CA PRO A 21 2.20 -9.62 14.18
C PRO A 21 2.45 -8.25 14.83
N ILE A 22 3.57 -7.63 14.46
CA ILE A 22 3.95 -6.27 14.85
C ILE A 22 4.28 -5.51 13.57
N LEU A 23 3.81 -4.27 13.47
CA LEU A 23 4.19 -3.35 12.41
C LEU A 23 5.54 -2.70 12.78
N ASP A 24 6.61 -3.10 12.07
CA ASP A 24 7.92 -2.45 12.10
C ASP A 24 7.91 -1.36 11.03
N TYR A 25 7.58 -0.15 11.47
CA TYR A 25 7.37 0.99 10.59
C TYR A 25 8.13 2.21 11.10
N GLU A 26 8.86 2.85 10.18
CA GLU A 26 9.46 4.16 10.41
C GLU A 26 9.05 5.12 9.30
N PHE A 27 8.62 6.30 9.70
CA PHE A 27 8.14 7.37 8.83
C PHE A 27 9.20 7.79 7.79
N ASP A 28 10.45 7.92 8.23
CA ASP A 28 11.55 8.40 7.38
C ASP A 28 11.94 7.43 6.25
N ARG A 29 11.54 6.16 6.35
CA ARG A 29 11.80 5.16 5.30
C ARG A 29 11.01 5.42 3.99
N ILE A 30 9.94 6.25 4.06
CA ILE A 30 9.16 6.69 2.90
C ILE A 30 9.14 8.21 2.78
N LYS A 31 10.21 8.87 3.23
CA LYS A 31 10.34 10.33 3.22
C LYS A 31 9.98 11.01 1.89
N PRO A 32 10.37 10.50 0.69
CA PRO A 32 9.98 11.14 -0.57
C PRO A 32 8.46 11.27 -0.75
N SER A 33 7.66 10.28 -0.33
CA SER A 33 6.19 10.35 -0.38
C SER A 33 5.64 11.40 0.58
N HIS A 34 6.26 11.55 1.75
CA HIS A 34 5.86 12.58 2.72
C HIS A 34 6.22 13.98 2.25
N ASP A 35 7.39 14.15 1.64
CA ASP A 35 7.83 15.44 1.09
C ASP A 35 6.90 15.87 -0.08
N GLU A 36 6.52 14.94 -0.96
CA GLU A 36 5.54 15.19 -2.03
C GLU A 36 4.18 15.61 -1.46
N HIS A 37 3.71 14.92 -0.41
CA HIS A 37 2.46 15.25 0.26
C HIS A 37 2.49 16.65 0.89
N ALA A 38 3.57 16.97 1.58
CA ALA A 38 3.75 18.30 2.19
C ALA A 38 3.76 19.41 1.15
N ALA A 39 4.46 19.22 0.03
CA ALA A 39 4.48 20.15 -1.09
C ALA A 39 3.07 20.34 -1.69
N CYS A 40 2.33 19.25 -1.87
CA CYS A 40 0.97 19.29 -2.40
C CYS A 40 0.01 20.04 -1.46
N ILE A 41 0.13 19.88 -0.15
CA ILE A 41 -0.65 20.63 0.85
C ILE A 41 -0.32 22.13 0.75
N HIS A 42 0.96 22.47 0.75
CA HIS A 42 1.42 23.85 0.65
C HIS A 42 0.87 24.56 -0.60
N ASP A 43 0.94 23.89 -1.75
CA ASP A 43 0.44 24.44 -3.01
C ASP A 43 -1.09 24.60 -3.00
N PHE A 44 -1.81 23.67 -2.38
CA PHE A 44 -3.25 23.74 -2.21
C PHE A 44 -3.66 24.89 -1.28
N GLU A 45 -3.01 25.04 -0.12
CA GLU A 45 -3.27 26.15 0.82
C GLU A 45 -2.99 27.50 0.17
N ARG A 46 -1.92 27.60 -0.61
CA ARG A 46 -1.60 28.81 -1.39
C ARG A 46 -2.68 29.12 -2.44
N GLY A 47 -3.21 28.09 -3.13
CA GLY A 47 -4.32 28.23 -4.06
C GLY A 47 -5.60 28.72 -3.37
N LEU A 48 -5.90 28.20 -2.17
CA LEU A 48 -7.03 28.67 -1.36
C LEU A 48 -6.91 30.15 -1.00
N LEU A 49 -5.72 30.58 -0.56
CA LEU A 49 -5.47 31.99 -0.24
C LEU A 49 -5.70 32.92 -1.44
N HIS A 50 -5.25 32.53 -2.65
CA HIS A 50 -5.52 33.29 -3.88
C HIS A 50 -7.02 33.36 -4.23
N ALA A 51 -7.78 32.33 -3.85
CA ALA A 51 -9.24 32.28 -4.04
C ALA A 51 -10.03 33.00 -2.91
N GLY A 52 -9.34 33.63 -1.94
CA GLY A 52 -9.96 34.33 -0.82
C GLY A 52 -10.36 33.45 0.36
N PHE A 53 -9.84 32.20 0.43
CA PHE A 53 -10.09 31.29 1.54
C PHE A 53 -8.83 31.13 2.40
N ALA A 54 -9.02 30.89 3.70
CA ALA A 54 -7.97 30.45 4.61
C ALA A 54 -8.23 28.99 5.02
N GLY A 55 -7.17 28.19 5.08
CA GLY A 55 -7.25 26.80 5.51
C GLY A 55 -6.09 26.42 6.42
N THR A 56 -6.26 25.32 7.14
CA THR A 56 -5.19 24.69 7.91
C THR A 56 -5.20 23.20 7.63
N SER A 57 -4.02 22.57 7.68
CA SER A 57 -3.87 21.13 7.51
C SER A 57 -3.39 20.47 8.79
N ARG A 58 -3.70 19.19 8.94
CA ARG A 58 -3.20 18.35 10.02
C ARG A 58 -2.98 16.94 9.50
N TRP A 59 -1.85 16.36 9.83
CA TRP A 59 -1.57 14.97 9.55
C TRP A 59 -2.52 14.03 10.28
N THR A 60 -2.99 13.01 9.56
CA THR A 60 -3.70 11.88 10.15
C THR A 60 -2.67 10.78 10.42
N GLY A 61 -2.54 10.34 11.66
CA GLY A 61 -1.61 9.25 12.01
C GLY A 61 -2.05 7.91 11.42
N LEU A 62 -1.19 6.88 11.53
CA LEU A 62 -1.44 5.52 11.02
C LEU A 62 -2.80 4.95 11.41
N ALA A 63 -3.29 5.24 12.61
CA ALA A 63 -4.63 4.81 13.08
C ALA A 63 -5.79 5.40 12.26
N GLY A 64 -5.56 6.47 11.50
CA GLY A 64 -6.54 7.10 10.63
C GLY A 64 -6.43 6.67 9.17
N THR A 65 -5.52 5.76 8.82
CA THR A 65 -5.38 5.24 7.45
C THR A 65 -6.44 4.19 7.17
N ALA A 66 -7.10 4.28 6.01
CA ALA A 66 -8.22 3.42 5.65
C ALA A 66 -7.83 2.19 4.80
N HIS A 67 -6.66 2.22 4.16
CA HIS A 67 -6.28 1.22 3.16
C HIS A 67 -4.90 0.66 3.45
N ALA A 68 -4.87 -0.50 4.12
CA ALA A 68 -3.64 -1.27 4.31
C ALA A 68 -3.32 -2.07 3.04
N VAL A 69 -2.16 -1.78 2.43
CA VAL A 69 -1.66 -2.48 1.23
C VAL A 69 -0.15 -2.71 1.35
N GLY A 70 0.43 -3.52 0.48
CA GLY A 70 1.88 -3.60 0.29
C GLY A 70 2.67 -4.49 1.25
N THR A 71 2.01 -5.30 2.11
CA THR A 71 2.71 -6.23 3.00
C THR A 71 3.16 -7.52 2.32
N LEU A 72 2.57 -7.88 1.17
CA LEU A 72 2.88 -9.09 0.38
C LEU A 72 3.04 -8.73 -1.11
N VAL A 73 3.90 -7.77 -1.39
CA VAL A 73 4.04 -7.11 -2.72
C VAL A 73 4.19 -8.12 -3.84
N THR A 74 3.46 -7.87 -4.95
CA THR A 74 3.58 -8.66 -6.17
C THR A 74 4.75 -8.22 -7.03
N GLY A 75 5.41 -9.20 -7.69
CA GLY A 75 6.50 -8.95 -8.63
C GLY A 75 7.11 -10.24 -9.17
N SER A 76 7.92 -10.12 -10.22
CA SER A 76 8.57 -11.27 -10.86
C SER A 76 9.86 -11.73 -10.17
N ASP A 77 10.46 -10.85 -9.36
CA ASP A 77 11.73 -11.12 -8.66
C ASP A 77 11.45 -11.56 -7.21
N PRO A 78 11.70 -12.82 -6.85
CA PRO A 78 11.46 -13.33 -5.49
C PRO A 78 12.35 -12.67 -4.42
N ALA A 79 13.42 -11.98 -4.81
CA ALA A 79 14.24 -11.21 -3.87
C ALA A 79 13.59 -9.87 -3.49
N LYS A 80 12.58 -9.39 -4.24
CA LYS A 80 11.94 -8.07 -4.08
C LYS A 80 10.42 -8.15 -3.92
N SER A 81 9.85 -9.34 -4.04
CA SER A 81 8.40 -9.56 -3.96
C SER A 81 8.07 -10.84 -3.21
N VAL A 82 6.87 -10.88 -2.63
CA VAL A 82 6.39 -12.06 -1.90
C VAL A 82 5.57 -12.97 -2.79
N VAL A 83 4.79 -12.38 -3.70
CA VAL A 83 3.98 -13.14 -4.66
C VAL A 83 4.36 -12.82 -6.09
N ASP A 84 4.19 -13.79 -6.98
CA ASP A 84 4.39 -13.62 -8.41
C ASP A 84 3.27 -12.76 -9.05
N PRO A 85 3.39 -12.37 -10.35
CA PRO A 85 2.34 -11.61 -11.04
C PRO A 85 0.99 -12.31 -11.15
N HIS A 86 0.89 -13.55 -10.72
CA HIS A 86 -0.32 -14.37 -10.71
C HIS A 86 -0.86 -14.62 -9.30
N GLY A 87 -0.24 -14.04 -8.26
CA GLY A 87 -0.69 -14.14 -6.88
C GLY A 87 -0.18 -15.36 -6.12
N LYS A 88 0.65 -16.23 -6.73
CA LYS A 88 1.26 -17.36 -6.04
C LYS A 88 2.43 -16.87 -5.19
N VAL A 89 2.51 -17.35 -3.95
CA VAL A 89 3.65 -17.04 -3.08
C VAL A 89 4.92 -17.72 -3.61
N HIS A 90 6.00 -16.93 -3.76
CA HIS A 90 7.28 -17.47 -4.23
C HIS A 90 7.79 -18.58 -3.32
N GLY A 91 8.21 -19.69 -3.93
CA GLY A 91 8.75 -20.85 -3.22
C GLY A 91 7.74 -21.69 -2.45
N MET A 92 6.44 -21.38 -2.50
CA MET A 92 5.39 -22.14 -1.82
C MET A 92 4.38 -22.71 -2.83
N GLU A 93 4.08 -24.02 -2.69
CA GLU A 93 3.09 -24.66 -3.53
C GLU A 93 1.68 -24.50 -2.93
N GLY A 94 0.71 -24.22 -3.81
CA GLY A 94 -0.71 -24.12 -3.44
C GLY A 94 -1.10 -22.90 -2.59
N LEU A 95 -0.19 -21.96 -2.34
CA LEU A 95 -0.46 -20.75 -1.57
C LEU A 95 -0.56 -19.52 -2.47
N TYR A 96 -1.71 -18.83 -2.39
CA TYR A 96 -2.02 -17.65 -3.19
C TYR A 96 -2.57 -16.53 -2.31
N VAL A 97 -2.41 -15.28 -2.74
CA VAL A 97 -2.89 -14.09 -2.02
C VAL A 97 -3.89 -13.32 -2.89
N ALA A 98 -5.12 -13.12 -2.37
CA ALA A 98 -6.25 -12.55 -3.09
C ALA A 98 -6.71 -11.17 -2.59
N ASP A 99 -5.94 -10.50 -1.74
CA ASP A 99 -6.32 -9.24 -1.11
C ASP A 99 -5.40 -8.07 -1.47
N GLY A 100 -5.64 -6.90 -0.87
CA GLY A 100 -4.89 -5.66 -1.13
C GLY A 100 -3.42 -5.69 -0.73
N SER A 101 -2.97 -6.66 0.06
CA SER A 101 -1.57 -6.77 0.49
C SER A 101 -0.59 -6.93 -0.67
N VAL A 102 -1.07 -7.43 -1.82
CA VAL A 102 -0.27 -7.62 -3.04
C VAL A 102 0.05 -6.32 -3.77
N LEU A 103 -0.68 -5.23 -3.50
CA LEU A 103 -0.48 -3.96 -4.19
C LEU A 103 0.80 -3.29 -3.68
N PRO A 104 1.74 -2.91 -4.57
CA PRO A 104 3.06 -2.39 -4.17
C PRO A 104 2.99 -0.97 -3.60
N ARG A 105 1.88 -0.27 -3.77
CA ARG A 105 1.64 1.08 -3.26
C ARG A 105 0.15 1.41 -3.19
N THR A 106 -0.22 2.37 -2.35
CA THR A 106 -1.55 2.98 -2.38
C THR A 106 -1.64 4.02 -3.49
N SER A 107 -2.76 4.04 -4.20
CA SER A 107 -3.06 5.12 -5.14
C SER A 107 -3.82 6.27 -4.45
N ARG A 108 -4.00 7.37 -5.18
CA ARG A 108 -4.79 8.55 -4.73
C ARG A 108 -6.28 8.28 -4.59
N VAL A 109 -6.73 7.12 -5.08
CA VAL A 109 -8.13 6.69 -5.05
C VAL A 109 -8.28 5.41 -4.25
N ASN A 110 -9.50 5.12 -3.82
CA ASN A 110 -9.81 3.91 -3.07
C ASN A 110 -9.43 2.65 -3.87
N PRO A 111 -8.65 1.72 -3.31
CA PRO A 111 -8.13 0.55 -4.03
C PRO A 111 -9.15 -0.58 -4.17
N ALA A 112 -10.37 -0.47 -3.60
CA ALA A 112 -11.33 -1.55 -3.53
C ALA A 112 -11.62 -2.20 -4.89
N LEU A 113 -11.85 -1.40 -5.94
CA LEU A 113 -12.11 -1.92 -7.28
C LEU A 113 -10.93 -2.74 -7.82
N THR A 114 -9.70 -2.27 -7.61
CA THR A 114 -8.47 -2.97 -8.00
C THR A 114 -8.31 -4.27 -7.23
N ILE A 115 -8.64 -4.28 -5.93
CA ILE A 115 -8.57 -5.48 -5.08
C ILE A 115 -9.60 -6.51 -5.55
N TYR A 116 -10.83 -6.10 -5.86
CA TYR A 116 -11.84 -7.00 -6.42
C TYR A 116 -11.42 -7.58 -7.78
N ALA A 117 -10.90 -6.74 -8.68
CA ALA A 117 -10.41 -7.20 -9.98
C ALA A 117 -9.25 -8.20 -9.84
N TRP A 118 -8.35 -7.97 -8.89
CA TRP A 118 -7.30 -8.91 -8.55
C TRP A 118 -7.84 -10.25 -8.08
N GLY A 119 -8.78 -10.25 -7.13
CA GLY A 119 -9.42 -11.47 -6.61
C GLY A 119 -10.16 -12.26 -7.69
N MET A 120 -10.90 -11.57 -8.57
CA MET A 120 -11.59 -12.20 -9.71
C MET A 120 -10.60 -12.86 -10.68
N ARG A 121 -9.57 -12.13 -11.11
CA ARG A 121 -8.52 -12.65 -11.98
C ARG A 121 -7.82 -13.88 -11.40
N LEU A 122 -7.55 -13.87 -10.09
CA LEU A 122 -6.94 -15.02 -9.42
C LEU A 122 -7.92 -16.20 -9.37
N GLY A 123 -9.18 -15.95 -9.05
CA GLY A 123 -10.24 -16.98 -9.02
C GLY A 123 -10.42 -17.66 -10.37
N GLU A 124 -10.50 -16.91 -11.47
CA GLU A 124 -10.56 -17.44 -12.84
C GLU A 124 -9.35 -18.32 -13.16
N LYS A 125 -8.14 -17.88 -12.78
CA LYS A 125 -6.93 -18.67 -12.99
C LYS A 125 -6.95 -19.98 -12.22
N LEU A 126 -7.32 -19.96 -10.93
CA LEU A 126 -7.38 -21.15 -10.10
C LEU A 126 -8.44 -22.15 -10.59
N ALA A 127 -9.59 -21.66 -11.04
CA ALA A 127 -10.63 -22.49 -11.63
C ALA A 127 -10.17 -23.18 -12.94
N ALA A 128 -9.29 -22.54 -13.72
CA ALA A 128 -8.75 -23.13 -14.93
C ALA A 128 -7.62 -24.18 -14.67
N MET A 129 -7.14 -24.26 -13.43
CA MET A 129 -6.10 -25.23 -13.01
C MET A 129 -6.68 -26.48 -12.35
N SER A 130 -7.97 -26.47 -12.00
CA SER A 130 -8.71 -27.61 -11.44
C SER A 130 -9.27 -28.50 -12.53
#